data_0a83ed670bbf3be6b230e0868b00250e
#
_entry.id   0a83ed670bbf3be6b230e0868b00250e
#
_cell.length_a   1.000
_cell.length_b   1.000
_cell.length_c   1.000
_cell.angle_alpha   90.00
_cell.angle_beta   90.00
_cell.angle_gamma   90.00
#
_symmetry.space_group_name_H-M   'P 1'
#
loop_
_entity.id
_entity.type
_entity.pdbx_description
1 polymer ?
#
loop_
_entity_poly.entity_id
_entity_poly.type
_entity_poly.pdbx_seq_one_letter_code
_entity_poly.pdbx_strand_id
1 'polypeptide(L)'
;MSESGESNSQKSEGMYSYKSDNNNNNNINNINNNIDENNNHISDNKPPVFESEAMRRTLNEIKVEQNQNFRNINPSGKTFFPSGSLKERDYYTNGTIPLRSSQISVVIPPESPLHWCFILIYIILEVILITLIATLFRWDKRNHPEYSCIPYNESLLNYTNLTISDLNIFDSIYLETEKELTTYYDLFKDINIMAFVGFGMLHTLTKGNSWNSIAFNILSIVFSFQLNLFFDLIFENAFKESWKFGVLNFQTFIEAIFHSCCILVSFGGILGKVSHTQFLVLIISESILSSLNFKLCDEKLKIIDTGGSLYVHTFGAIFGFAVFIVLFRSKKKREKLRNYTKETITNNFSRMTCIVGILFMISYFPSFNSSLALSDDQRYRCVINTYYAIIGSIASSFIISGFLNNGKFNYEHIFFGSFSGGIIISGCCSVCLDHWAALLLGMICGILCVIFLEYLSRLFFQFGFEDIYNILIVHGIPGILGAFITPMFIGDLSRRVDDIDYHLVLLNDMVRDNHAQAGIQVGGIFITLAIAFVGGITVGFLTKVARCGKIFSYYDDNEFFSEGMNEVTINNNVTNLEDDNQPSFIK
;
A
#
# COMPACT_ATOMS: atom_id res chain seq x y z
N MET A 1 -56.52 -27.56 -45.04
CA MET A 1 -57.28 -26.39 -45.53
C MET A 1 -56.38 -25.21 -45.08
N SER A 2 -55.53 -24.79 -45.97
CA SER A 2 -55.59 -23.63 -46.91
C SER A 2 -55.51 -22.34 -46.15
N GLU A 3 -54.68 -21.41 -46.37
CA GLU A 3 -53.87 -20.81 -47.44
C GLU A 3 -53.23 -19.58 -46.82
N SER A 4 -51.98 -19.40 -47.02
CA SER A 4 -51.27 -18.44 -47.90
C SER A 4 -51.44 -16.96 -47.54
N GLY A 5 -50.35 -16.29 -47.42
CA GLY A 5 -50.26 -14.82 -47.43
C GLY A 5 -48.82 -14.32 -47.19
N GLU A 6 -48.03 -14.32 -48.28
CA GLU A 6 -46.79 -13.60 -48.43
C GLU A 6 -47.01 -12.08 -48.40
N SER A 7 -46.11 -11.33 -47.73
CA SER A 7 -45.70 -10.04 -48.28
C SER A 7 -44.33 -9.59 -47.78
N ASN A 8 -43.44 -9.43 -48.73
CA ASN A 8 -42.14 -8.77 -48.73
C ASN A 8 -42.09 -7.37 -48.07
N SER A 9 -40.99 -7.09 -47.35
CA SER A 9 -40.23 -5.83 -47.58
C SER A 9 -38.83 -5.89 -46.96
N GLN A 10 -37.82 -6.10 -47.77
CA GLN A 10 -36.64 -5.29 -48.05
C GLN A 10 -35.88 -4.71 -46.82
N LYS A 11 -34.75 -5.35 -46.54
CA LYS A 11 -33.32 -4.92 -46.53
C LYS A 11 -33.03 -3.43 -46.49
N SER A 12 -32.18 -3.05 -45.52
CA SER A 12 -31.05 -2.14 -45.74
C SER A 12 -29.86 -2.53 -44.85
N GLU A 13 -28.90 -3.22 -45.45
CA GLU A 13 -27.56 -3.43 -44.97
C GLU A 13 -26.80 -2.09 -45.10
N GLY A 14 -26.27 -1.60 -44.00
CA GLY A 14 -25.31 -0.50 -43.95
C GLY A 14 -23.90 -1.03 -43.69
N MET A 15 -23.22 -1.39 -44.76
CA MET A 15 -21.85 -1.86 -44.80
C MET A 15 -20.91 -0.66 -44.80
N TYR A 16 -20.19 -0.40 -43.68
CA TYR A 16 -19.07 0.55 -43.69
C TYR A 16 -17.79 -0.16 -44.08
N SER A 17 -17.41 0.00 -45.37
CA SER A 17 -16.10 -0.37 -45.88
C SER A 17 -15.07 0.70 -45.54
N TYR A 18 -14.01 0.35 -44.81
CA TYR A 18 -12.79 1.17 -44.71
C TYR A 18 -11.95 0.89 -45.98
N LYS A 19 -11.80 1.91 -46.82
CA LYS A 19 -10.77 1.98 -47.87
C LYS A 19 -9.42 2.28 -47.24
N SER A 20 -8.46 1.41 -47.48
CA SER A 20 -7.03 1.68 -47.27
C SER A 20 -6.50 2.52 -48.42
N ASP A 21 -6.15 3.75 -48.19
CA ASP A 21 -5.33 4.55 -49.11
C ASP A 21 -3.83 4.30 -48.84
N ASN A 22 -3.23 3.51 -49.73
CA ASN A 22 -1.79 3.43 -49.95
C ASN A 22 -1.37 4.66 -50.74
N ASN A 23 -0.70 5.62 -50.08
CA ASN A 23 0.26 6.54 -50.69
C ASN A 23 0.96 7.37 -49.63
N ASN A 24 2.18 6.95 -49.26
CA ASN A 24 3.28 7.84 -48.86
C ASN A 24 4.57 7.04 -48.60
N ASN A 25 5.09 6.43 -49.68
CA ASN A 25 6.49 6.10 -49.78
C ASN A 25 7.16 7.23 -50.58
N ASN A 26 7.65 8.27 -49.90
CA ASN A 26 8.69 9.20 -50.41
C ASN A 26 8.90 10.31 -49.37
N ASN A 27 9.61 10.05 -48.29
CA ASN A 27 10.26 11.07 -47.46
C ASN A 27 11.18 10.48 -46.36
N ILE A 28 11.89 9.37 -46.64
CA ILE A 28 12.90 8.83 -45.71
C ILE A 28 14.34 8.99 -46.22
N ASN A 29 14.57 9.70 -47.31
CA ASN A 29 15.93 9.86 -47.88
C ASN A 29 16.54 11.26 -47.75
N ASN A 30 16.09 12.12 -46.81
CA ASN A 30 16.67 13.46 -46.64
C ASN A 30 17.06 13.83 -45.21
N ILE A 31 17.31 12.88 -44.32
CA ILE A 31 17.81 13.18 -42.96
C ILE A 31 19.24 12.63 -42.68
N ASN A 32 19.87 11.95 -43.62
CA ASN A 32 21.21 11.36 -43.40
C ASN A 32 22.39 12.10 -44.04
N ASN A 33 22.27 13.38 -44.44
CA ASN A 33 23.38 14.14 -45.00
C ASN A 33 23.64 15.51 -44.34
N ASN A 34 23.68 15.59 -43.02
CA ASN A 34 24.16 16.78 -42.31
C ASN A 34 24.75 16.45 -40.91
N ILE A 35 25.56 15.39 -40.83
CA ILE A 35 26.43 15.14 -39.68
C ILE A 35 27.79 14.71 -40.21
N ASP A 36 28.52 15.63 -40.77
CA ASP A 36 29.98 15.55 -40.94
C ASP A 36 30.47 16.90 -41.44
N GLU A 37 30.67 17.85 -40.54
CA GLU A 37 31.59 19.00 -40.63
C GLU A 37 31.34 19.89 -39.42
N ASN A 38 32.02 19.61 -38.30
CA ASN A 38 32.52 20.60 -37.34
C ASN A 38 33.12 19.90 -36.09
N ASN A 39 34.22 19.21 -36.32
CA ASN A 39 35.19 18.93 -35.27
C ASN A 39 36.40 19.83 -35.53
N ASN A 40 36.49 20.93 -34.79
CA ASN A 40 37.74 21.55 -34.35
C ASN A 40 37.41 22.88 -33.67
N HIS A 41 37.32 22.87 -32.35
CA HIS A 41 37.85 23.90 -31.46
C HIS A 41 37.43 23.54 -30.02
N ILE A 42 38.33 22.84 -29.32
CA ILE A 42 38.25 22.68 -27.85
C ILE A 42 38.88 23.96 -27.29
N SER A 43 38.09 24.80 -26.66
CA SER A 43 38.57 25.82 -25.72
C SER A 43 37.78 25.71 -24.42
N ASP A 44 38.51 25.64 -23.32
CA ASP A 44 38.09 25.62 -21.94
C ASP A 44 36.96 26.61 -21.62
N ASN A 45 35.78 26.13 -21.23
CA ASN A 45 34.79 26.94 -20.54
C ASN A 45 34.12 26.13 -19.44
N LYS A 46 34.44 26.50 -18.18
CA LYS A 46 33.69 26.11 -16.98
C LYS A 46 32.22 26.50 -17.14
N PRO A 47 31.27 25.67 -16.66
CA PRO A 47 29.85 26.05 -16.69
C PRO A 47 29.58 27.26 -15.81
N PRO A 48 28.69 28.18 -16.20
CA PRO A 48 28.33 29.35 -15.39
C PRO A 48 27.51 28.89 -14.17
N VAL A 49 27.97 29.32 -13.01
CA VAL A 49 27.22 29.21 -11.76
C VAL A 49 26.07 30.22 -11.82
N PHE A 50 24.85 29.75 -12.11
CA PHE A 50 23.64 30.55 -11.96
C PHE A 50 23.25 30.60 -10.47
N GLU A 51 23.88 31.49 -9.70
CA GLU A 51 23.28 31.97 -8.47
C GLU A 51 22.22 33.02 -8.84
N SER A 52 20.95 32.65 -8.77
CA SER A 52 19.87 33.59 -9.03
C SER A 52 19.80 34.62 -7.90
N GLU A 53 19.70 35.91 -8.24
CA GLU A 53 19.47 37.00 -7.28
C GLU A 53 18.27 36.76 -6.35
N ALA A 54 17.30 35.96 -6.77
CA ALA A 54 16.17 35.53 -5.98
C ALA A 54 16.60 34.71 -4.75
N MET A 55 17.59 33.83 -4.89
CA MET A 55 18.08 33.00 -3.79
C MET A 55 18.88 33.82 -2.76
N ARG A 56 19.59 34.86 -3.20
CA ARG A 56 20.26 35.82 -2.28
C ARG A 56 19.28 36.70 -1.52
N ARG A 57 18.16 37.08 -2.13
CA ARG A 57 17.09 37.84 -1.44
C ARG A 57 16.41 37.01 -0.37
N THR A 58 16.06 35.75 -0.67
CA THR A 58 15.45 34.83 0.30
C THR A 58 16.36 34.54 1.48
N LEU A 59 17.68 34.35 1.25
CA LEU A 59 18.66 34.14 2.32
C LEU A 59 18.85 35.39 3.20
N ASN A 60 18.75 36.60 2.63
CA ASN A 60 18.82 37.83 3.39
C ASN A 60 17.53 38.11 4.20
N GLU A 61 16.37 37.77 3.67
CA GLU A 61 15.11 37.85 4.41
C GLU A 61 15.07 36.93 5.61
N ILE A 62 15.57 35.69 5.47
CA ILE A 62 15.69 34.71 6.57
C ILE A 62 16.65 35.21 7.65
N LYS A 63 17.78 35.87 7.28
CA LYS A 63 18.73 36.47 8.24
C LYS A 63 18.14 37.66 8.96
N VAL A 64 17.27 38.44 8.33
CA VAL A 64 16.59 39.59 8.93
C VAL A 64 15.52 39.13 9.93
N GLU A 65 14.76 38.09 9.59
CA GLU A 65 13.75 37.50 10.49
C GLU A 65 14.39 36.86 11.74
N GLN A 66 15.52 36.18 11.60
CA GLN A 66 16.26 35.63 12.72
C GLN A 66 16.81 36.73 13.66
N ASN A 67 17.28 37.83 13.09
CA ASN A 67 17.79 38.97 13.90
C ASN A 67 16.68 39.78 14.57
N GLN A 68 15.44 39.80 14.05
CA GLN A 68 14.31 40.45 14.72
C GLN A 68 13.79 39.63 15.90
N ASN A 69 13.83 38.31 15.84
CA ASN A 69 13.44 37.44 16.95
C ASN A 69 14.43 37.47 18.13
N PHE A 70 15.69 37.87 17.90
CA PHE A 70 16.68 38.03 18.95
C PHE A 70 16.63 39.40 19.68
N ARG A 71 15.92 40.40 19.14
CA ARG A 71 15.84 41.75 19.75
C ARG A 71 14.70 41.94 20.76
N ASN A 72 13.82 40.94 20.93
CA ASN A 72 12.70 41.00 21.87
C ASN A 72 12.97 40.33 23.22
N ILE A 73 14.25 40.15 23.62
CA ILE A 73 14.60 39.70 24.96
C ILE A 73 14.85 40.95 25.81
N ASN A 74 13.97 41.18 26.77
CA ASN A 74 13.97 42.30 27.71
C ASN A 74 15.24 42.28 28.59
N PRO A 75 15.92 43.42 28.83
CA PRO A 75 17.21 43.46 29.55
C PRO A 75 17.10 43.38 31.07
N SER A 76 16.04 42.89 31.66
CA SER A 76 15.95 42.66 33.09
C SER A 76 15.96 41.16 33.40
N GLY A 77 17.15 40.61 33.57
CA GLY A 77 17.41 39.19 33.90
C GLY A 77 16.81 38.73 35.22
N LYS A 78 15.53 38.38 35.21
CA LYS A 78 14.90 37.56 36.25
C LYS A 78 13.99 36.56 35.58
N THR A 79 14.49 35.35 35.39
CA THR A 79 13.68 34.18 35.03
C THR A 79 12.93 33.71 36.28
N PHE A 80 11.63 33.81 36.26
CA PHE A 80 10.73 33.14 37.21
C PHE A 80 10.54 31.69 36.73
N PHE A 81 11.14 30.74 37.44
CA PHE A 81 10.75 29.34 37.36
C PHE A 81 9.78 29.02 38.49
N PRO A 82 8.60 28.46 38.24
CA PRO A 82 7.77 27.92 39.33
C PRO A 82 8.43 26.63 39.84
N SER A 83 8.73 26.63 41.12
CA SER A 83 9.21 25.48 41.87
C SER A 83 8.16 24.37 41.88
N GLY A 84 8.35 23.36 41.02
CA GLY A 84 7.64 22.09 41.03
C GLY A 84 8.67 20.98 40.95
N SER A 85 8.94 20.36 42.08
CA SER A 85 9.85 19.24 42.23
C SER A 85 9.48 18.06 41.34
N LEU A 86 10.25 17.83 40.31
CA LEU A 86 10.32 16.51 39.67
C LEU A 86 11.76 16.01 39.87
N LYS A 87 11.87 14.92 40.61
CA LYS A 87 13.09 14.17 40.83
C LYS A 87 13.57 13.59 39.50
N GLU A 88 14.42 14.35 38.86
CA GLU A 88 15.28 13.91 37.76
C GLU A 88 16.58 13.37 38.38
N ARG A 89 16.53 12.21 38.93
CA ARG A 89 17.69 11.44 39.36
C ARG A 89 17.26 9.98 39.36
N ASP A 90 17.80 9.22 38.36
CA ASP A 90 18.15 7.80 38.46
C ASP A 90 18.25 7.08 37.10
N TYR A 91 18.80 7.76 36.04
CA TYR A 91 19.06 7.04 34.79
C TYR A 91 20.45 7.23 34.18
N TYR A 92 21.41 7.84 34.91
CA TYR A 92 22.78 7.94 34.42
C TYR A 92 23.79 7.52 35.50
N THR A 93 23.86 6.24 35.76
CA THR A 93 25.02 5.64 36.44
C THR A 93 25.27 4.28 35.83
N ASN A 94 26.13 4.26 34.79
CA ASN A 94 27.13 3.22 34.55
C ASN A 94 27.77 3.48 33.20
N GLY A 95 29.02 3.94 33.21
CA GLY A 95 29.87 3.95 32.02
C GLY A 95 30.41 5.29 31.56
N THR A 96 30.60 6.30 32.44
CA THR A 96 31.39 7.47 32.06
C THR A 96 32.79 7.32 32.65
N ILE A 97 33.79 7.16 31.78
CA ILE A 97 35.22 7.37 32.14
C ILE A 97 35.50 8.86 31.92
N PRO A 98 35.91 9.64 32.95
CA PRO A 98 36.23 11.04 32.76
C PRO A 98 37.60 11.17 32.07
N LEU A 99 37.62 11.58 30.82
CA LEU A 99 38.83 12.01 30.13
C LEU A 99 38.95 13.54 30.20
N ARG A 100 40.11 14.00 30.67
CA ARG A 100 40.51 15.41 30.82
C ARG A 100 40.39 16.15 29.48
N SER A 101 39.82 17.35 29.55
CA SER A 101 39.81 18.47 28.59
C SER A 101 40.19 18.15 27.14
N SER A 102 39.24 18.32 26.24
CA SER A 102 39.31 18.23 24.78
C SER A 102 39.10 16.86 24.13
N GLN A 103 38.37 15.94 24.76
CA GLN A 103 37.96 14.74 24.07
C GLN A 103 36.44 14.67 23.95
N ILE A 104 35.99 14.55 22.72
CA ILE A 104 34.62 14.26 22.33
C ILE A 104 34.24 12.94 23.00
N SER A 105 33.35 12.97 23.98
CA SER A 105 32.74 11.73 24.48
C SER A 105 31.75 11.22 23.42
N VAL A 106 32.21 10.33 22.55
CA VAL A 106 31.31 9.53 21.73
C VAL A 106 30.57 8.61 22.69
N VAL A 107 29.35 8.98 23.05
CA VAL A 107 28.44 8.06 23.73
C VAL A 107 28.01 7.05 22.64
N ILE A 108 28.74 5.95 22.57
CA ILE A 108 28.27 4.77 21.80
C ILE A 108 27.09 4.25 22.62
N PRO A 109 25.85 4.29 22.09
CA PRO A 109 24.75 3.67 22.79
C PRO A 109 25.09 2.18 22.99
N PRO A 110 24.76 1.59 24.13
CA PRO A 110 25.04 0.18 24.36
C PRO A 110 24.37 -0.61 23.23
N GLU A 111 25.16 -1.38 22.48
CA GLU A 111 24.64 -2.30 21.48
C GLU A 111 23.55 -3.12 22.16
N SER A 112 22.29 -2.97 21.71
CA SER A 112 21.23 -3.78 22.29
C SER A 112 21.40 -5.20 21.77
N PRO A 113 21.72 -6.20 22.61
CA PRO A 113 21.87 -7.59 22.16
C PRO A 113 20.62 -8.17 21.49
N LEU A 114 19.56 -7.41 21.50
CA LEU A 114 18.23 -7.71 21.00
C LEU A 114 18.06 -7.51 19.49
N HIS A 115 18.84 -6.62 18.88
CA HIS A 115 18.84 -6.46 17.42
C HIS A 115 19.47 -7.67 16.72
N TRP A 116 20.50 -8.26 17.30
CA TRP A 116 21.11 -9.48 16.77
C TRP A 116 20.16 -10.67 16.78
N CYS A 117 19.31 -10.79 17.81
CA CYS A 117 18.29 -11.85 17.86
C CYS A 117 17.29 -11.72 16.70
N PHE A 118 16.84 -10.49 16.39
CA PHE A 118 15.98 -10.22 15.24
C PHE A 118 16.67 -10.61 13.92
N ILE A 119 17.89 -10.14 13.71
CA ILE A 119 18.68 -10.42 12.49
C ILE A 119 18.86 -11.92 12.29
N LEU A 120 19.22 -12.65 13.35
CA LEU A 120 19.42 -14.09 13.28
C LEU A 120 18.12 -14.84 12.94
N ILE A 121 17.02 -14.48 13.59
CA ILE A 121 15.69 -15.05 13.29
C ILE A 121 15.32 -14.77 11.85
N TYR A 122 15.52 -13.55 11.36
CA TYR A 122 15.21 -13.16 10.00
C TYR A 122 16.03 -13.97 8.99
N ILE A 123 17.35 -14.13 9.19
CA ILE A 123 18.22 -14.95 8.33
C ILE A 123 17.71 -16.40 8.27
N ILE A 124 17.38 -17.00 9.41
CA ILE A 124 16.90 -18.38 9.47
C ILE A 124 15.58 -18.51 8.69
N LEU A 125 14.66 -17.58 8.87
CA LEU A 125 13.37 -17.59 8.17
C LEU A 125 13.55 -17.40 6.65
N GLU A 126 14.42 -16.49 6.21
CA GLU A 126 14.71 -16.31 4.78
C GLU A 126 15.30 -17.58 4.14
N VAL A 127 16.23 -18.26 4.80
CA VAL A 127 16.78 -19.52 4.30
C VAL A 127 15.70 -20.59 4.18
N ILE A 128 14.78 -20.67 5.15
CA ILE A 128 13.65 -21.59 5.08
C ILE A 128 12.73 -21.24 3.90
N LEU A 129 12.36 -19.98 3.73
CA LEU A 129 11.48 -19.53 2.65
C LEU A 129 12.10 -19.76 1.26
N ILE A 130 13.37 -19.44 1.08
CA ILE A 130 14.10 -19.72 -0.17
C ILE A 130 14.05 -21.23 -0.48
N THR A 131 14.29 -22.08 0.53
CA THR A 131 14.24 -23.53 0.35
C THR A 131 12.84 -24.01 -0.03
N LEU A 132 11.80 -23.50 0.62
CA LEU A 132 10.41 -23.84 0.33
C LEU A 132 10.00 -23.40 -1.08
N ILE A 133 10.35 -22.17 -1.49
CA ILE A 133 10.06 -21.68 -2.83
C ILE A 133 10.79 -22.55 -3.88
N ALA A 134 12.07 -22.83 -3.69
CA ALA A 134 12.85 -23.63 -4.63
C ALA A 134 12.34 -25.07 -4.78
N THR A 135 11.78 -25.65 -3.72
CA THR A 135 11.31 -27.05 -3.71
C THR A 135 9.86 -27.22 -4.14
N LEU A 136 8.99 -26.29 -3.77
CA LEU A 136 7.55 -26.41 -3.93
C LEU A 136 6.97 -25.68 -5.15
N PHE A 137 7.71 -24.74 -5.74
CA PHE A 137 7.23 -23.98 -6.87
C PHE A 137 7.91 -24.40 -8.17
N ARG A 138 7.18 -24.24 -9.28
CA ARG A 138 7.62 -24.50 -10.65
C ARG A 138 7.29 -23.30 -11.51
N TRP A 139 8.09 -23.09 -12.55
CA TRP A 139 7.74 -22.15 -13.59
C TRP A 139 6.44 -22.59 -14.28
N ASP A 140 5.61 -21.66 -14.64
CA ASP A 140 4.50 -21.91 -15.55
C ASP A 140 5.05 -22.48 -16.86
N LYS A 141 4.35 -23.43 -17.48
CA LYS A 141 4.76 -24.03 -18.76
C LYS A 141 4.99 -22.96 -19.83
N ARG A 142 4.19 -21.91 -19.81
CA ARG A 142 4.30 -20.75 -20.71
C ARG A 142 5.62 -20.02 -20.61
N ASN A 143 6.24 -20.02 -19.42
CA ASN A 143 7.49 -19.32 -19.11
C ASN A 143 8.71 -20.24 -19.07
N HIS A 144 8.53 -21.54 -19.40
CA HIS A 144 9.64 -22.49 -19.38
C HIS A 144 10.49 -22.38 -20.66
N PRO A 145 11.84 -22.36 -20.58
CA PRO A 145 12.69 -22.18 -21.76
C PRO A 145 12.48 -23.21 -22.88
N GLU A 146 12.05 -24.42 -22.54
CA GLU A 146 11.76 -25.47 -23.52
C GLU A 146 10.61 -25.10 -24.48
N TYR A 147 9.69 -24.23 -24.07
CA TYR A 147 8.54 -23.80 -24.86
C TYR A 147 8.74 -22.42 -25.52
N SER A 148 9.68 -21.61 -25.01
CA SER A 148 9.91 -20.23 -25.48
C SER A 148 10.91 -20.10 -26.62
N CYS A 149 11.67 -21.15 -26.95
CA CYS A 149 12.79 -21.09 -27.88
C CYS A 149 12.49 -21.55 -29.31
N ILE A 150 11.22 -21.81 -29.67
CA ILE A 150 10.89 -22.17 -31.04
C ILE A 150 10.41 -20.92 -31.77
N PRO A 151 11.28 -20.27 -32.60
CA PRO A 151 10.84 -19.17 -33.42
C PRO A 151 9.83 -19.71 -34.44
N TYR A 152 8.68 -19.04 -34.55
CA TYR A 152 7.71 -19.27 -35.60
C TYR A 152 8.38 -18.99 -36.95
N ASN A 153 8.87 -20.03 -37.58
CA ASN A 153 9.40 -19.96 -38.91
C ASN A 153 8.91 -21.21 -39.68
N GLU A 154 8.01 -21.03 -40.65
CA GLU A 154 7.50 -22.09 -41.49
C GLU A 154 8.58 -22.98 -42.14
N SER A 155 9.81 -22.44 -42.27
CA SER A 155 10.96 -23.18 -42.76
C SER A 155 11.51 -24.22 -41.78
N LEU A 156 11.23 -24.12 -40.48
CA LEU A 156 11.65 -25.10 -39.45
C LEU A 156 10.74 -26.32 -39.36
N LEU A 157 9.50 -26.20 -39.83
CA LEU A 157 8.54 -27.32 -39.92
C LEU A 157 9.08 -28.49 -40.76
N ASN A 158 9.88 -28.19 -41.74
CA ASN A 158 10.46 -29.23 -42.62
C ASN A 158 11.67 -29.94 -42.00
N TYR A 159 12.23 -29.41 -40.89
CA TYR A 159 13.37 -29.99 -40.17
C TYR A 159 13.02 -30.67 -38.85
N THR A 160 11.85 -30.39 -38.30
CA THR A 160 11.36 -31.02 -37.06
C THR A 160 10.11 -31.80 -37.42
N ASN A 161 10.00 -33.05 -37.01
CA ASN A 161 8.83 -33.90 -37.20
C ASN A 161 7.61 -33.40 -36.36
N LEU A 162 7.38 -32.09 -36.32
CA LEU A 162 6.27 -31.46 -35.60
C LEU A 162 4.96 -31.63 -36.39
N THR A 163 3.94 -32.02 -35.71
CA THR A 163 2.59 -32.17 -36.30
C THR A 163 1.79 -30.85 -36.28
N ILE A 164 0.74 -30.73 -37.09
CA ILE A 164 -0.17 -29.57 -37.08
C ILE A 164 -0.78 -29.37 -35.67
N SER A 165 -0.99 -30.47 -34.92
CA SER A 165 -1.48 -30.39 -33.54
C SER A 165 -0.49 -29.73 -32.60
N ASP A 166 0.82 -29.95 -32.80
CA ASP A 166 1.87 -29.33 -31.97
C ASP A 166 1.97 -27.83 -32.25
N LEU A 167 1.77 -27.40 -33.49
CA LEU A 167 1.70 -25.99 -33.88
C LEU A 167 0.53 -25.27 -33.23
N ASN A 168 -0.66 -25.86 -33.23
CA ASN A 168 -1.81 -25.25 -32.59
C ASN A 168 -1.60 -25.08 -31.06
N ILE A 169 -0.88 -26.01 -30.43
CA ILE A 169 -0.52 -25.91 -29.02
C ILE A 169 0.49 -24.76 -28.80
N PHE A 170 1.49 -24.61 -29.66
CA PHE A 170 2.48 -23.52 -29.57
C PHE A 170 1.84 -22.15 -29.77
N ASP A 171 0.95 -22.01 -30.76
CA ASP A 171 0.23 -20.76 -31.02
C ASP A 171 -0.66 -20.40 -29.82
N SER A 172 -1.34 -21.36 -29.21
CA SER A 172 -2.15 -21.11 -28.02
C SER A 172 -1.29 -20.68 -26.81
N ILE A 173 -0.17 -21.35 -26.59
CA ILE A 173 0.79 -21.00 -25.52
C ILE A 173 1.36 -19.60 -25.74
N TYR A 174 1.72 -19.26 -26.97
CA TYR A 174 2.26 -17.93 -27.31
C TYR A 174 1.23 -16.82 -27.04
N LEU A 175 -0.01 -16.98 -27.53
CA LEU A 175 -1.10 -16.03 -27.31
C LEU A 175 -1.44 -15.86 -25.83
N GLU A 176 -1.47 -16.95 -25.07
CA GLU A 176 -1.70 -16.88 -23.63
C GLU A 176 -0.55 -16.17 -22.90
N THR A 177 0.71 -16.42 -23.29
CA THR A 177 1.89 -15.76 -22.71
C THR A 177 1.89 -14.27 -23.02
N GLU A 178 1.56 -13.88 -24.26
CA GLU A 178 1.45 -12.48 -24.66
C GLU A 178 0.34 -11.77 -23.87
N LYS A 179 -0.81 -12.40 -23.70
CA LYS A 179 -1.92 -11.87 -22.89
C LYS A 179 -1.53 -11.73 -21.43
N GLU A 180 -0.83 -12.70 -20.86
CA GLU A 180 -0.34 -12.63 -19.48
C GLU A 180 0.64 -11.46 -19.31
N LEU A 181 1.63 -11.33 -20.19
CA LEU A 181 2.63 -10.29 -20.12
C LEU A 181 2.01 -8.88 -20.30
N THR A 182 1.13 -8.70 -21.28
CA THR A 182 0.54 -7.39 -21.57
C THR A 182 -0.49 -6.96 -20.54
N THR A 183 -1.23 -7.89 -19.95
CA THR A 183 -2.31 -7.56 -19.00
C THR A 183 -1.83 -7.61 -17.55
N TYR A 184 -1.28 -8.75 -17.12
CA TYR A 184 -1.01 -8.97 -15.71
C TYR A 184 0.30 -8.33 -15.24
N TYR A 185 1.30 -8.15 -16.10
CA TYR A 185 2.54 -7.47 -15.72
C TYR A 185 2.28 -6.00 -15.40
N ASP A 186 1.47 -5.31 -16.18
CA ASP A 186 1.13 -3.91 -15.92
C ASP A 186 0.33 -3.77 -14.62
N LEU A 187 -0.64 -4.64 -14.37
CA LEU A 187 -1.38 -4.67 -13.11
C LEU A 187 -0.47 -4.96 -11.91
N PHE A 188 0.41 -5.95 -12.03
CA PHE A 188 1.38 -6.28 -10.98
C PHE A 188 2.30 -5.10 -10.67
N LYS A 189 2.83 -4.43 -11.69
CA LYS A 189 3.65 -3.23 -11.54
C LYS A 189 2.91 -2.11 -10.80
N ASP A 190 1.67 -1.83 -11.19
CA ASP A 190 0.85 -0.79 -10.59
C ASP A 190 0.56 -1.06 -9.11
N ILE A 191 0.22 -2.31 -8.77
CA ILE A 191 -0.03 -2.72 -7.38
C ILE A 191 1.25 -2.62 -6.54
N ASN A 192 2.42 -2.98 -7.11
CA ASN A 192 3.69 -2.81 -6.42
C ASN A 192 4.00 -1.34 -6.14
N ILE A 193 3.74 -0.43 -7.08
CA ILE A 193 3.88 1.01 -6.83
C ILE A 193 2.96 1.45 -5.69
N MET A 194 1.72 0.96 -5.67
CA MET A 194 0.78 1.24 -4.59
C MET A 194 1.27 0.71 -3.24
N ALA A 195 1.80 -0.53 -3.19
CA ALA A 195 2.30 -1.16 -1.97
C ALA A 195 3.59 -0.49 -1.45
N PHE A 196 4.61 -0.36 -2.29
CA PHE A 196 5.92 0.16 -1.86
C PHE A 196 5.92 1.68 -1.67
N VAL A 197 5.37 2.42 -2.62
CA VAL A 197 5.39 3.89 -2.59
C VAL A 197 4.17 4.44 -1.87
N GLY A 198 2.98 3.99 -2.25
CA GLY A 198 1.72 4.46 -1.67
C GLY A 198 1.67 4.24 -0.15
N PHE A 199 1.71 3.00 0.30
CA PHE A 199 1.70 2.68 1.74
C PHE A 199 2.98 3.15 2.45
N GLY A 200 4.16 3.03 1.82
CA GLY A 200 5.41 3.48 2.41
C GLY A 200 5.38 4.96 2.79
N MET A 201 4.89 5.80 1.90
CA MET A 201 4.74 7.24 2.15
C MET A 201 3.54 7.57 3.04
N LEU A 202 2.40 6.85 2.89
CA LEU A 202 1.24 7.01 3.78
C LEU A 202 1.63 6.85 5.25
N HIS A 203 2.47 5.89 5.57
CA HIS A 203 2.87 5.57 6.94
C HIS A 203 3.89 6.53 7.55
N THR A 204 4.31 7.59 6.86
CA THR A 204 5.26 8.59 7.38
C THR A 204 4.61 9.74 8.16
N LEU A 205 3.32 9.66 8.47
CA LEU A 205 2.56 10.76 9.07
C LEU A 205 3.13 11.26 10.41
N THR A 206 3.75 10.39 11.21
CA THR A 206 4.30 10.75 12.52
C THR A 206 5.73 11.27 12.42
N LYS A 207 6.01 12.40 13.08
CA LYS A 207 7.36 12.97 13.18
C LYS A 207 8.28 12.01 13.95
N GLY A 208 9.49 11.79 13.44
CA GLY A 208 10.51 10.95 14.10
C GLY A 208 10.29 9.45 13.93
N ASN A 209 9.35 9.03 13.05
CA ASN A 209 9.09 7.62 12.74
C ASN A 209 9.04 7.36 11.22
N SER A 210 9.60 8.25 10.42
CA SER A 210 9.49 8.17 8.96
C SER A 210 10.38 7.08 8.37
N TRP A 211 11.63 6.97 8.83
CA TRP A 211 12.58 5.95 8.38
C TRP A 211 12.12 4.54 8.77
N ASN A 212 11.71 4.39 10.03
CA ASN A 212 11.18 3.14 10.55
C ASN A 212 9.94 2.70 9.78
N SER A 213 9.02 3.63 9.48
CA SER A 213 7.81 3.35 8.72
C SER A 213 8.10 2.82 7.32
N ILE A 214 8.99 3.47 6.57
CA ILE A 214 9.35 3.06 5.21
C ILE A 214 10.09 1.72 5.24
N ALA A 215 11.08 1.56 6.12
CA ALA A 215 11.86 0.33 6.20
C ALA A 215 11.00 -0.89 6.58
N PHE A 216 10.10 -0.72 7.56
CA PHE A 216 9.18 -1.80 7.94
C PHE A 216 8.09 -2.06 6.89
N ASN A 217 7.68 -1.05 6.13
CA ASN A 217 6.79 -1.25 5.00
C ASN A 217 7.44 -2.15 3.95
N ILE A 218 8.69 -1.86 3.56
CA ILE A 218 9.45 -2.69 2.61
C ILE A 218 9.63 -4.11 3.14
N LEU A 219 10.07 -4.25 4.39
CA LEU A 219 10.27 -5.56 5.04
C LEU A 219 8.96 -6.36 5.08
N SER A 220 7.85 -5.70 5.42
CA SER A 220 6.53 -6.33 5.46
C SER A 220 6.12 -6.91 4.11
N ILE A 221 6.27 -6.12 3.04
CA ILE A 221 5.90 -6.54 1.69
C ILE A 221 6.72 -7.75 1.28
N VAL A 222 8.05 -7.65 1.34
CA VAL A 222 8.94 -8.70 0.84
C VAL A 222 8.75 -10.00 1.62
N PHE A 223 8.65 -9.91 2.94
CA PHE A 223 8.53 -11.09 3.77
C PHE A 223 7.14 -11.72 3.71
N SER A 224 6.09 -10.91 3.76
CA SER A 224 4.71 -11.41 3.63
C SER A 224 4.43 -11.98 2.25
N PHE A 225 4.96 -11.40 1.19
CA PHE A 225 4.85 -11.93 -0.17
C PHE A 225 5.34 -13.37 -0.27
N GLN A 226 6.53 -13.66 0.23
CA GLN A 226 7.09 -15.01 0.23
C GLN A 226 6.26 -15.98 1.10
N LEU A 227 5.84 -15.54 2.29
CA LEU A 227 4.99 -16.33 3.18
C LEU A 227 3.64 -16.67 2.54
N ASN A 228 3.01 -15.69 1.89
CA ASN A 228 1.69 -15.88 1.31
C ASN A 228 1.73 -16.80 0.08
N LEU A 229 2.75 -16.72 -0.77
CA LEU A 229 2.95 -17.74 -1.81
C LEU A 229 2.92 -19.16 -1.22
N PHE A 230 3.61 -19.36 -0.12
CA PHE A 230 3.69 -20.67 0.54
C PHE A 230 2.35 -21.06 1.21
N PHE A 231 1.72 -20.17 1.99
CA PHE A 231 0.48 -20.52 2.69
C PHE A 231 -0.71 -20.65 1.74
N ASP A 232 -0.78 -19.85 0.69
CA ASP A 232 -1.81 -19.98 -0.34
C ASP A 232 -1.73 -21.35 -1.02
N LEU A 233 -0.53 -21.82 -1.37
CA LEU A 233 -0.32 -23.16 -1.91
C LEU A 233 -0.79 -24.26 -0.94
N ILE A 234 -0.48 -24.13 0.36
CA ILE A 234 -0.92 -25.11 1.36
C ILE A 234 -2.43 -25.16 1.47
N PHE A 235 -3.09 -24.00 1.63
CA PHE A 235 -4.54 -23.97 1.82
C PHE A 235 -5.29 -24.34 0.54
N GLU A 236 -4.81 -23.93 -0.63
CA GLU A 236 -5.37 -24.34 -1.91
C GLU A 236 -5.34 -25.87 -2.05
N ASN A 237 -4.20 -26.49 -1.84
CA ASN A 237 -4.06 -27.95 -1.90
C ASN A 237 -4.93 -28.66 -0.85
N ALA A 238 -5.00 -28.12 0.36
CA ALA A 238 -5.82 -28.67 1.43
C ALA A 238 -7.32 -28.59 1.09
N PHE A 239 -7.78 -27.48 0.49
CA PHE A 239 -9.19 -27.31 0.13
C PHE A 239 -9.58 -28.08 -1.15
N LYS A 240 -8.65 -28.22 -2.11
CA LYS A 240 -8.87 -29.01 -3.34
C LYS A 240 -8.64 -30.51 -3.12
N GLU A 241 -8.18 -30.93 -1.93
CA GLU A 241 -7.87 -32.33 -1.59
C GLU A 241 -6.90 -33.00 -2.59
N SER A 242 -6.05 -32.19 -3.21
CA SER A 242 -5.09 -32.64 -4.22
C SER A 242 -3.78 -31.87 -4.06
N TRP A 243 -2.66 -32.61 -3.85
CA TRP A 243 -1.37 -31.94 -3.73
C TRP A 243 -0.76 -31.68 -5.11
N LYS A 244 -0.59 -30.38 -5.43
CA LYS A 244 0.09 -29.91 -6.63
C LYS A 244 1.21 -28.95 -6.24
N PHE A 245 2.24 -28.88 -7.08
CA PHE A 245 3.26 -27.84 -6.96
C PHE A 245 2.66 -26.48 -7.28
N GLY A 246 3.14 -25.45 -6.60
CA GLY A 246 2.78 -24.07 -6.90
C GLY A 246 3.34 -23.65 -8.27
N VAL A 247 2.61 -22.77 -8.95
CA VAL A 247 3.00 -22.22 -10.24
C VAL A 247 3.39 -20.77 -10.07
N LEU A 248 4.55 -20.37 -10.59
CA LEU A 248 5.02 -18.98 -10.59
C LEU A 248 4.54 -18.29 -11.87
N ASN A 249 3.52 -17.45 -11.73
CA ASN A 249 2.99 -16.58 -12.76
C ASN A 249 2.56 -15.23 -12.14
N PHE A 250 2.17 -14.26 -12.96
CA PHE A 250 1.77 -12.94 -12.46
C PHE A 250 0.48 -12.98 -11.64
N GLN A 251 -0.42 -13.90 -11.89
CA GLN A 251 -1.65 -14.02 -11.10
C GLN A 251 -1.34 -14.43 -9.66
N THR A 252 -0.51 -15.47 -9.45
CA THR A 252 -0.11 -15.87 -8.09
C THR A 252 0.68 -14.77 -7.38
N PHE A 253 1.44 -13.96 -8.13
CA PHE A 253 2.15 -12.81 -7.58
C PHE A 253 1.20 -11.69 -7.17
N ILE A 254 0.15 -11.43 -7.95
CA ILE A 254 -0.91 -10.46 -7.61
C ILE A 254 -1.65 -10.90 -6.34
N GLU A 255 -2.02 -12.17 -6.23
CA GLU A 255 -2.64 -12.71 -5.02
C GLU A 255 -1.75 -12.51 -3.79
N ALA A 256 -0.46 -12.85 -3.88
CA ALA A 256 0.50 -12.68 -2.79
C ALA A 256 0.68 -11.20 -2.38
N ILE A 257 0.71 -10.26 -3.33
CA ILE A 257 0.81 -8.83 -3.00
C ILE A 257 -0.48 -8.28 -2.40
N PHE A 258 -1.66 -8.83 -2.73
CA PHE A 258 -2.93 -8.49 -2.06
C PHE A 258 -2.87 -8.80 -0.57
N HIS A 259 -2.36 -9.97 -0.19
CA HIS A 259 -2.13 -10.30 1.22
C HIS A 259 -1.12 -9.36 1.88
N SER A 260 -0.06 -8.98 1.14
CA SER A 260 0.88 -7.99 1.65
C SER A 260 0.21 -6.65 1.92
N CYS A 261 -0.69 -6.19 1.05
CA CYS A 261 -1.49 -4.98 1.27
C CYS A 261 -2.43 -5.12 2.48
N CYS A 262 -3.01 -6.30 2.72
CA CYS A 262 -3.80 -6.58 3.92
C CYS A 262 -2.97 -6.37 5.20
N ILE A 263 -1.76 -6.91 5.24
CA ILE A 263 -0.82 -6.76 6.36
C ILE A 263 -0.39 -5.28 6.52
N LEU A 264 -0.22 -4.53 5.44
CA LEU A 264 0.07 -3.10 5.51
C LEU A 264 -1.09 -2.29 6.10
N VAL A 265 -2.33 -2.67 5.83
CA VAL A 265 -3.50 -2.05 6.47
C VAL A 265 -3.45 -2.29 7.98
N SER A 266 -3.27 -3.52 8.43
CA SER A 266 -3.18 -3.84 9.87
C SER A 266 -1.98 -3.17 10.53
N PHE A 267 -0.86 -3.09 9.80
CA PHE A 267 0.38 -2.44 10.22
C PHE A 267 0.17 -0.97 10.58
N GLY A 268 -0.62 -0.21 9.83
CA GLY A 268 -0.96 1.17 10.17
C GLY A 268 -1.55 1.33 11.58
N GLY A 269 -2.31 0.35 12.07
CA GLY A 269 -2.86 0.35 13.43
C GLY A 269 -1.84 0.11 14.55
N ILE A 270 -0.70 -0.52 14.25
CA ILE A 270 0.32 -0.94 15.23
C ILE A 270 1.71 -0.35 15.00
N LEU A 271 1.93 0.36 13.91
CA LEU A 271 3.19 0.99 13.55
C LEU A 271 3.73 1.88 14.68
N GLY A 272 5.04 1.79 14.94
CA GLY A 272 5.70 2.54 16.02
C GLY A 272 5.37 2.08 17.44
N LYS A 273 4.60 1.00 17.61
CA LYS A 273 4.08 0.52 18.90
C LYS A 273 4.59 -0.87 19.30
N VAL A 274 5.26 -1.57 18.39
CA VAL A 274 5.78 -2.94 18.55
C VAL A 274 7.26 -3.02 18.18
N SER A 275 8.00 -3.97 18.80
CA SER A 275 9.40 -4.21 18.47
C SER A 275 9.54 -5.01 17.16
N HIS A 276 10.74 -5.01 16.57
CA HIS A 276 11.06 -5.74 15.34
C HIS A 276 10.67 -7.23 15.42
N THR A 277 11.03 -7.90 16.52
CA THR A 277 10.69 -9.32 16.72
C THR A 277 9.18 -9.52 16.87
N GLN A 278 8.50 -8.63 17.58
CA GLN A 278 7.04 -8.66 17.68
C GLN A 278 6.39 -8.46 16.32
N PHE A 279 6.99 -7.61 15.51
CA PHE A 279 6.52 -7.35 14.16
C PHE A 279 6.65 -8.55 13.24
N LEU A 280 7.77 -9.31 13.30
CA LEU A 280 7.90 -10.58 12.56
C LEU A 280 6.82 -11.59 12.97
N VAL A 281 6.53 -11.73 14.27
CA VAL A 281 5.46 -12.61 14.75
C VAL A 281 4.10 -12.21 14.17
N LEU A 282 3.84 -10.89 14.07
CA LEU A 282 2.61 -10.38 13.46
C LEU A 282 2.53 -10.73 11.98
N ILE A 283 3.57 -10.45 11.18
CA ILE A 283 3.59 -10.76 9.75
C ILE A 283 3.34 -12.25 9.50
N ILE A 284 4.09 -13.14 10.17
CA ILE A 284 3.96 -14.60 9.99
C ILE A 284 2.54 -15.05 10.32
N SER A 285 2.04 -14.63 11.47
CA SER A 285 0.72 -15.08 11.94
C SER A 285 -0.42 -14.52 11.09
N GLU A 286 -0.32 -13.27 10.66
CA GLU A 286 -1.31 -12.64 9.80
C GLU A 286 -1.28 -13.23 8.39
N SER A 287 -0.10 -13.54 7.83
CA SER A 287 0.02 -14.24 6.55
C SER A 287 -0.71 -15.59 6.58
N ILE A 288 -0.57 -16.38 7.64
CA ILE A 288 -1.31 -17.63 7.79
C ILE A 288 -2.83 -17.39 7.77
N LEU A 289 -3.29 -16.42 8.56
CA LEU A 289 -4.72 -16.19 8.74
C LEU A 289 -5.37 -15.51 7.53
N SER A 290 -4.66 -14.61 6.85
CA SER A 290 -5.15 -13.95 5.64
C SER A 290 -5.23 -14.94 4.47
N SER A 291 -4.20 -15.79 4.26
CA SER A 291 -4.24 -16.86 3.26
C SER A 291 -5.34 -17.87 3.54
N LEU A 292 -5.51 -18.29 4.82
CA LEU A 292 -6.63 -19.16 5.21
C LEU A 292 -7.98 -18.54 4.86
N ASN A 293 -8.19 -17.27 5.23
CA ASN A 293 -9.44 -16.55 4.97
C ASN A 293 -9.70 -16.42 3.46
N PHE A 294 -8.69 -16.00 2.70
CA PHE A 294 -8.80 -15.82 1.25
C PHE A 294 -9.15 -17.15 0.57
N LYS A 295 -8.34 -18.18 0.75
CA LYS A 295 -8.57 -19.48 0.10
C LYS A 295 -9.85 -20.17 0.57
N LEU A 296 -10.28 -20.01 1.83
CA LEU A 296 -11.57 -20.50 2.31
C LEU A 296 -12.74 -19.80 1.58
N CYS A 297 -12.68 -18.49 1.48
CA CYS A 297 -13.71 -17.69 0.84
C CYS A 297 -13.72 -17.88 -0.68
N ASP A 298 -12.56 -17.91 -1.31
CA ASP A 298 -12.43 -18.07 -2.76
C ASP A 298 -12.70 -19.51 -3.23
N GLU A 299 -12.03 -20.51 -2.65
CA GLU A 299 -12.11 -21.89 -3.12
C GLU A 299 -13.36 -22.64 -2.66
N LYS A 300 -13.80 -22.44 -1.42
CA LYS A 300 -14.94 -23.18 -0.86
C LYS A 300 -16.26 -22.41 -0.95
N LEU A 301 -16.24 -21.11 -0.66
CA LEU A 301 -17.46 -20.31 -0.64
C LEU A 301 -17.72 -19.61 -1.97
N LYS A 302 -16.68 -19.42 -2.80
CA LYS A 302 -16.75 -18.69 -4.06
C LYS A 302 -17.31 -17.28 -3.85
N ILE A 303 -16.73 -16.58 -2.90
CA ILE A 303 -17.08 -15.19 -2.57
C ILE A 303 -16.56 -14.25 -3.64
N ILE A 304 -17.39 -13.32 -4.09
CA ILE A 304 -17.00 -12.25 -5.01
C ILE A 304 -16.48 -11.07 -4.19
N ASP A 305 -15.21 -10.76 -4.32
CA ASP A 305 -14.55 -9.61 -3.67
C ASP A 305 -13.34 -9.15 -4.49
N THR A 306 -13.59 -8.77 -5.74
CA THR A 306 -12.58 -8.55 -6.77
C THR A 306 -11.50 -7.55 -6.37
N GLY A 307 -11.84 -6.47 -5.70
CA GLY A 307 -10.91 -5.45 -5.22
C GLY A 307 -10.55 -5.56 -3.73
N GLY A 308 -10.92 -6.66 -3.04
CA GLY A 308 -10.46 -6.92 -1.68
C GLY A 308 -11.10 -6.10 -0.57
N SER A 309 -12.35 -5.67 -0.74
CA SER A 309 -13.13 -5.00 0.32
C SER A 309 -13.14 -5.82 1.61
N LEU A 310 -13.35 -7.13 1.46
CA LEU A 310 -13.41 -8.09 2.54
C LEU A 310 -12.03 -8.65 2.89
N TYR A 311 -11.29 -9.14 1.88
CA TYR A 311 -10.03 -9.86 2.08
C TYR A 311 -8.88 -8.97 2.54
N VAL A 312 -8.83 -7.72 2.07
CA VAL A 312 -7.74 -6.78 2.35
C VAL A 312 -8.17 -5.75 3.39
N HIS A 313 -9.17 -4.95 3.06
CA HIS A 313 -9.48 -3.76 3.86
C HIS A 313 -10.19 -4.10 5.17
N THR A 314 -11.23 -4.92 5.13
CA THR A 314 -11.96 -5.35 6.34
C THR A 314 -11.08 -6.24 7.21
N PHE A 315 -10.45 -7.25 6.62
CA PHE A 315 -9.62 -8.20 7.37
C PHE A 315 -8.47 -7.47 8.08
N GLY A 316 -7.64 -6.71 7.34
CA GLY A 316 -6.50 -6.01 7.90
C GLY A 316 -6.87 -5.02 8.99
N ALA A 317 -7.92 -4.21 8.77
CA ALA A 317 -8.37 -3.23 9.75
C ALA A 317 -8.87 -3.88 11.06
N ILE A 318 -9.68 -4.93 10.97
CA ILE A 318 -10.21 -5.64 12.15
C ILE A 318 -9.14 -6.44 12.87
N PHE A 319 -8.21 -7.09 12.12
CA PHE A 319 -7.09 -7.80 12.70
C PHE A 319 -6.16 -6.86 13.46
N GLY A 320 -5.72 -5.75 12.84
CA GLY A 320 -4.87 -4.74 13.48
C GLY A 320 -5.51 -4.13 14.73
N PHE A 321 -6.81 -3.84 14.68
CA PHE A 321 -7.59 -3.38 15.82
C PHE A 321 -7.61 -4.41 16.97
N ALA A 322 -7.87 -5.67 16.68
CA ALA A 322 -7.90 -6.73 17.67
C ALA A 322 -6.52 -6.94 18.34
N VAL A 323 -5.45 -6.91 17.58
CA VAL A 323 -4.07 -6.93 18.10
C VAL A 323 -3.82 -5.75 19.03
N PHE A 324 -4.20 -4.53 18.62
CA PHE A 324 -4.05 -3.32 19.42
C PHE A 324 -4.76 -3.45 20.79
N ILE A 325 -6.01 -3.90 20.81
CA ILE A 325 -6.79 -4.10 22.06
C ILE A 325 -6.01 -4.98 23.04
N VAL A 326 -5.40 -6.06 22.57
CA VAL A 326 -4.66 -6.99 23.43
C VAL A 326 -3.35 -6.37 23.92
N LEU A 327 -2.58 -5.72 23.04
CA LEU A 327 -1.29 -5.13 23.39
C LEU A 327 -1.42 -3.97 24.38
N PHE A 328 -2.45 -3.14 24.22
CA PHE A 328 -2.68 -1.92 25.00
C PHE A 328 -3.89 -2.02 25.97
N ARG A 329 -4.23 -3.21 26.42
CA ARG A 329 -5.32 -3.43 27.39
C ARG A 329 -5.15 -2.64 28.70
N SER A 330 -3.91 -2.45 29.15
CA SER A 330 -3.60 -1.77 30.41
C SER A 330 -3.77 -0.25 30.30
N LYS A 331 -4.51 0.38 31.22
CA LYS A 331 -4.66 1.84 31.30
C LYS A 331 -3.30 2.55 31.34
N LYS A 332 -2.34 2.05 32.12
CA LYS A 332 -0.98 2.60 32.20
C LYS A 332 -0.24 2.59 30.86
N LYS A 333 -0.41 1.50 30.07
CA LYS A 333 0.21 1.43 28.72
C LYS A 333 -0.45 2.42 27.77
N ARG A 334 -1.76 2.57 27.80
CA ARG A 334 -2.48 3.56 26.98
C ARG A 334 -2.11 5.00 27.33
N GLU A 335 -1.98 5.31 28.63
CA GLU A 335 -1.53 6.63 29.08
C GLU A 335 -0.10 6.92 28.62
N LYS A 336 0.80 5.92 28.73
CA LYS A 336 2.16 6.04 28.22
C LYS A 336 2.16 6.31 26.71
N LEU A 337 1.45 5.50 25.92
CA LEU A 337 1.32 5.68 24.48
C LEU A 337 0.79 7.08 24.14
N ARG A 338 -0.30 7.51 24.79
CA ARG A 338 -0.89 8.84 24.57
C ARG A 338 0.07 9.99 24.79
N ASN A 339 0.97 9.88 25.78
CA ASN A 339 1.98 10.92 26.02
C ASN A 339 2.97 10.97 24.86
N TYR A 340 3.47 9.83 24.37
CA TYR A 340 4.31 9.78 23.18
C TYR A 340 3.62 10.32 21.94
N THR A 341 2.37 9.97 21.71
CA THR A 341 1.59 10.46 20.56
C THR A 341 1.45 11.98 20.57
N LYS A 342 1.30 12.60 21.76
CA LYS A 342 1.27 14.08 21.88
C LYS A 342 2.60 14.74 21.58
N GLU A 343 3.71 14.07 21.87
CA GLU A 343 5.08 14.56 21.62
C GLU A 343 5.48 14.36 20.15
N THR A 344 4.96 13.32 19.51
CA THR A 344 5.21 13.01 18.10
C THR A 344 4.21 13.69 17.15
N ILE A 345 3.95 14.97 17.37
CA ILE A 345 3.05 15.77 16.51
C ILE A 345 3.57 15.74 15.08
N THR A 346 2.65 15.56 14.13
CA THR A 346 2.95 15.61 12.69
C THR A 346 3.54 16.97 12.31
N ASN A 347 4.62 16.99 11.54
CA ASN A 347 5.13 18.21 10.93
C ASN A 347 4.63 18.36 9.48
N ASN A 348 4.85 19.50 8.86
CA ASN A 348 4.40 19.75 7.50
C ASN A 348 5.05 18.79 6.49
N PHE A 349 6.30 18.39 6.71
CA PHE A 349 6.99 17.44 5.84
C PHE A 349 6.35 16.06 5.89
N SER A 350 6.14 15.48 7.08
CA SER A 350 5.50 14.17 7.22
C SER A 350 4.06 14.16 6.72
N ARG A 351 3.32 15.26 6.88
CA ARG A 351 1.98 15.42 6.28
C ARG A 351 2.03 15.41 4.76
N MET A 352 2.94 16.18 4.15
CA MET A 352 3.10 16.22 2.70
C MET A 352 3.50 14.87 2.13
N THR A 353 4.43 14.15 2.79
CA THR A 353 4.84 12.81 2.38
C THR A 353 3.67 11.83 2.44
N CYS A 354 2.90 11.85 3.52
CA CYS A 354 1.67 11.05 3.67
C CYS A 354 0.66 11.35 2.54
N ILE A 355 0.43 12.63 2.22
CA ILE A 355 -0.46 13.04 1.12
C ILE A 355 0.03 12.49 -0.22
N VAL A 356 1.33 12.56 -0.50
CA VAL A 356 1.91 11.98 -1.73
C VAL A 356 1.63 10.48 -1.78
N GLY A 357 1.78 9.74 -0.66
CA GLY A 357 1.41 8.33 -0.58
C GLY A 357 -0.06 8.09 -0.93
N ILE A 358 -0.98 8.88 -0.38
CA ILE A 358 -2.41 8.78 -0.69
C ILE A 358 -2.69 9.05 -2.18
N LEU A 359 -2.03 10.04 -2.79
CA LEU A 359 -2.17 10.34 -4.21
C LEU A 359 -1.71 9.18 -5.10
N PHE A 360 -0.60 8.52 -4.76
CA PHE A 360 -0.19 7.27 -5.42
C PHE A 360 -1.25 6.19 -5.27
N MET A 361 -1.77 5.99 -4.07
CA MET A 361 -2.80 4.97 -3.84
C MET A 361 -4.08 5.28 -4.64
N ILE A 362 -4.57 6.51 -4.65
CA ILE A 362 -5.74 6.92 -5.43
C ILE A 362 -5.52 6.67 -6.93
N SER A 363 -4.33 7.01 -7.45
CA SER A 363 -4.02 6.88 -8.88
C SER A 363 -4.00 5.43 -9.36
N TYR A 364 -3.51 4.51 -8.54
CA TYR A 364 -3.38 3.09 -8.87
C TYR A 364 -4.52 2.21 -8.35
N PHE A 365 -5.48 2.78 -7.63
CA PHE A 365 -6.63 2.03 -7.09
C PHE A 365 -7.46 1.32 -8.16
N PRO A 366 -7.72 1.91 -9.35
CA PRO A 366 -8.42 1.21 -10.41
C PRO A 366 -7.70 -0.06 -10.87
N SER A 367 -6.37 -0.04 -10.98
CA SER A 367 -5.56 -1.22 -11.30
C SER A 367 -5.63 -2.27 -10.17
N PHE A 368 -5.57 -1.83 -8.92
CA PHE A 368 -5.70 -2.71 -7.76
C PHE A 368 -7.07 -3.42 -7.76
N ASN A 369 -8.17 -2.70 -7.84
CA ASN A 369 -9.52 -3.27 -7.79
C ASN A 369 -9.84 -4.16 -8.99
N SER A 370 -9.14 -4.03 -10.11
CA SER A 370 -9.39 -4.80 -11.34
C SER A 370 -8.48 -6.02 -11.52
N SER A 371 -7.46 -6.15 -10.69
CA SER A 371 -6.39 -7.12 -10.93
C SER A 371 -6.78 -8.58 -10.71
N LEU A 372 -7.75 -8.86 -9.83
CA LEU A 372 -8.30 -10.20 -9.60
C LEU A 372 -9.58 -10.46 -10.44
N ALA A 373 -9.92 -9.59 -11.39
CA ALA A 373 -11.06 -9.80 -12.28
C ALA A 373 -10.79 -10.98 -13.23
N LEU A 374 -11.77 -11.87 -13.35
CA LEU A 374 -11.66 -13.12 -14.10
C LEU A 374 -11.72 -12.90 -15.63
N SER A 375 -12.39 -11.83 -16.08
CA SER A 375 -12.57 -11.53 -17.50
C SER A 375 -12.23 -10.07 -17.82
N ASP A 376 -11.98 -9.76 -19.08
CA ASP A 376 -11.62 -8.42 -19.54
C ASP A 376 -12.77 -7.43 -19.38
N ASP A 377 -14.03 -7.87 -19.55
CA ASP A 377 -15.21 -7.04 -19.33
C ASP A 377 -15.42 -6.71 -17.84
N GLN A 378 -15.19 -7.66 -16.94
CA GLN A 378 -15.17 -7.40 -15.49
C GLN A 378 -14.06 -6.42 -15.12
N ARG A 379 -12.86 -6.60 -15.67
CA ARG A 379 -11.71 -5.70 -15.43
C ARG A 379 -12.04 -4.29 -15.87
N TYR A 380 -12.63 -4.14 -17.06
CA TYR A 380 -13.05 -2.84 -17.57
C TYR A 380 -14.06 -2.17 -16.64
N ARG A 381 -15.09 -2.91 -16.16
CA ARG A 381 -16.05 -2.38 -15.18
C ARG A 381 -15.39 -1.99 -13.85
N CYS A 382 -14.49 -2.82 -13.33
CA CYS A 382 -13.77 -2.52 -12.09
C CYS A 382 -13.02 -1.19 -12.17
N VAL A 383 -12.31 -0.96 -13.29
CA VAL A 383 -11.58 0.31 -13.52
C VAL A 383 -12.52 1.50 -13.53
N ILE A 384 -13.58 1.43 -14.33
CA ILE A 384 -14.54 2.54 -14.48
C ILE A 384 -15.27 2.82 -13.16
N ASN A 385 -15.82 1.79 -12.52
CA ASN A 385 -16.57 1.93 -11.27
C ASN A 385 -15.69 2.47 -10.13
N THR A 386 -14.44 2.00 -10.04
CA THR A 386 -13.50 2.51 -9.04
C THR A 386 -13.21 3.99 -9.25
N TYR A 387 -13.00 4.40 -10.50
CA TYR A 387 -12.74 5.80 -10.80
C TYR A 387 -13.95 6.68 -10.49
N TYR A 388 -15.19 6.26 -10.84
CA TYR A 388 -16.41 6.99 -10.48
C TYR A 388 -16.62 7.07 -8.97
N ALA A 389 -16.36 6.00 -8.21
CA ALA A 389 -16.47 6.03 -6.76
C ALA A 389 -15.46 7.00 -6.13
N ILE A 390 -14.23 7.03 -6.62
CA ILE A 390 -13.20 7.98 -6.19
C ILE A 390 -13.65 9.43 -6.50
N ILE A 391 -14.15 9.73 -7.69
CA ILE A 391 -14.68 11.05 -8.03
C ILE A 391 -15.78 11.46 -7.04
N GLY A 392 -16.73 10.55 -6.77
CA GLY A 392 -17.83 10.81 -5.83
C GLY A 392 -17.33 11.10 -4.41
N SER A 393 -16.37 10.33 -3.92
CA SER A 393 -15.81 10.51 -2.57
C SER A 393 -14.98 11.81 -2.46
N ILE A 394 -14.21 12.16 -3.49
CA ILE A 394 -13.48 13.43 -3.55
C ILE A 394 -14.47 14.60 -3.44
N ALA A 395 -15.48 14.65 -4.31
CA ALA A 395 -16.44 15.72 -4.34
C ALA A 395 -17.16 15.90 -2.99
N SER A 396 -17.64 14.80 -2.42
CA SER A 396 -18.36 14.84 -1.14
C SER A 396 -17.46 15.18 0.05
N SER A 397 -16.21 14.73 0.05
CA SER A 397 -15.24 15.05 1.11
C SER A 397 -14.95 16.55 1.17
N PHE A 398 -14.78 17.22 0.03
CA PHE A 398 -14.64 18.67 -0.02
C PHE A 398 -15.87 19.39 0.53
N ILE A 399 -17.07 18.98 0.08
CA ILE A 399 -18.33 19.58 0.52
C ILE A 399 -18.48 19.48 2.04
N ILE A 400 -18.37 18.27 2.59
CA ILE A 400 -18.58 18.04 4.02
C ILE A 400 -17.47 18.67 4.87
N SER A 401 -16.21 18.59 4.41
CA SER A 401 -15.11 19.27 5.11
C SER A 401 -15.33 20.78 5.20
N GLY A 402 -15.81 21.41 4.14
CA GLY A 402 -16.15 22.84 4.14
C GLY A 402 -17.28 23.17 5.11
N PHE A 403 -18.33 22.35 5.17
CA PHE A 403 -19.44 22.55 6.12
C PHE A 403 -18.98 22.40 7.58
N LEU A 404 -18.19 21.38 7.90
CA LEU A 404 -17.75 21.13 9.27
C LEU A 404 -16.72 22.14 9.78
N ASN A 405 -15.96 22.79 8.87
CA ASN A 405 -14.85 23.68 9.24
C ASN A 405 -15.10 25.15 8.86
N ASN A 406 -16.35 25.59 8.81
CA ASN A 406 -16.72 26.99 8.55
C ASN A 406 -16.11 27.56 7.25
N GLY A 407 -16.21 26.82 6.16
CA GLY A 407 -15.70 27.19 4.85
C GLY A 407 -14.20 26.93 4.63
N LYS A 408 -13.49 26.36 5.60
CA LYS A 408 -12.09 25.91 5.46
C LYS A 408 -12.05 24.40 5.23
N PHE A 409 -10.92 23.90 4.74
CA PHE A 409 -10.73 22.48 4.51
C PHE A 409 -9.76 21.88 5.54
N ASN A 410 -10.08 20.69 6.02
CA ASN A 410 -9.16 19.87 6.80
C ASN A 410 -8.47 18.88 5.84
N TYR A 411 -7.13 18.78 5.88
CA TYR A 411 -6.37 17.89 5.00
C TYR A 411 -6.73 16.41 5.22
N GLU A 412 -6.94 15.96 6.47
CA GLU A 412 -7.35 14.59 6.76
C GLU A 412 -8.71 14.25 6.13
N HIS A 413 -9.67 15.17 6.22
CA HIS A 413 -10.98 15.01 5.60
C HIS A 413 -10.89 14.85 4.09
N ILE A 414 -10.07 15.68 3.43
CA ILE A 414 -9.94 15.67 1.98
C ILE A 414 -9.25 14.37 1.53
N PHE A 415 -8.07 14.07 2.07
CA PHE A 415 -7.26 12.98 1.53
C PHE A 415 -7.73 11.59 1.96
N PHE A 416 -8.03 11.39 3.24
CA PHE A 416 -8.56 10.10 3.72
C PHE A 416 -9.99 9.86 3.24
N GLY A 417 -10.83 10.90 3.22
CA GLY A 417 -12.18 10.80 2.67
C GLY A 417 -12.18 10.45 1.19
N SER A 418 -11.31 11.06 0.39
CA SER A 418 -11.16 10.76 -1.04
C SER A 418 -10.71 9.31 -1.28
N PHE A 419 -9.77 8.83 -0.50
CA PHE A 419 -9.24 7.48 -0.62
C PHE A 419 -10.28 6.40 -0.29
N SER A 420 -11.18 6.65 0.66
CA SER A 420 -12.21 5.71 1.10
C SER A 420 -13.19 5.29 0.00
N GLY A 421 -13.37 6.13 -1.05
CA GLY A 421 -14.23 5.82 -2.20
C GLY A 421 -13.76 4.61 -3.00
N GLY A 422 -12.45 4.43 -3.16
CA GLY A 422 -11.88 3.24 -3.80
C GLY A 422 -12.13 1.97 -2.98
N ILE A 423 -12.21 2.08 -1.67
CA ILE A 423 -12.39 0.95 -0.75
C ILE A 423 -13.84 0.46 -0.72
N ILE A 424 -14.83 1.36 -0.67
CA ILE A 424 -16.23 0.93 -0.61
C ILE A 424 -16.68 0.19 -1.86
N ILE A 425 -16.16 0.57 -3.03
CA ILE A 425 -16.52 -0.06 -4.30
C ILE A 425 -15.77 -1.37 -4.54
N SER A 426 -14.65 -1.63 -3.86
CA SER A 426 -13.74 -2.73 -4.16
C SER A 426 -14.41 -4.11 -4.13
N GLY A 427 -15.35 -4.35 -3.23
CA GLY A 427 -16.09 -5.63 -3.17
C GLY A 427 -17.07 -5.84 -4.32
N CYS A 428 -17.66 -4.77 -4.86
CA CYS A 428 -18.72 -4.84 -5.84
C CYS A 428 -18.35 -4.23 -7.21
N CYS A 429 -17.12 -3.83 -7.43
CA CYS A 429 -16.70 -3.13 -8.65
C CYS A 429 -16.95 -3.94 -9.92
N SER A 430 -16.81 -5.28 -9.87
CA SER A 430 -17.06 -6.18 -11.01
C SER A 430 -18.53 -6.44 -11.31
N VAL A 431 -19.38 -6.39 -10.28
CA VAL A 431 -20.82 -6.70 -10.36
C VAL A 431 -21.74 -5.47 -10.39
N CYS A 432 -21.20 -4.29 -10.14
CA CYS A 432 -21.94 -3.02 -10.27
C CYS A 432 -22.06 -2.64 -11.75
N LEU A 433 -23.26 -2.80 -12.31
CA LEU A 433 -23.52 -2.54 -13.73
C LEU A 433 -23.77 -1.05 -14.02
N ASP A 434 -24.09 -0.26 -13.01
CA ASP A 434 -24.47 1.16 -13.15
C ASP A 434 -23.35 2.07 -12.64
N HIS A 435 -22.68 2.77 -13.53
CA HIS A 435 -21.62 3.72 -13.17
C HIS A 435 -22.10 4.87 -12.27
N TRP A 436 -23.36 5.31 -12.37
CA TRP A 436 -23.95 6.30 -11.49
C TRP A 436 -24.08 5.78 -10.05
N ALA A 437 -24.34 4.48 -9.86
CA ALA A 437 -24.41 3.85 -8.55
C ALA A 437 -23.01 3.84 -7.89
N ALA A 438 -21.95 3.55 -8.65
CA ALA A 438 -20.58 3.65 -8.18
C ALA A 438 -20.23 5.07 -7.71
N LEU A 439 -20.62 6.10 -8.49
CA LEU A 439 -20.45 7.50 -8.10
C LEU A 439 -21.18 7.82 -6.78
N LEU A 440 -22.45 7.39 -6.67
CA LEU A 440 -23.27 7.62 -5.47
C LEU A 440 -22.68 6.91 -4.24
N LEU A 441 -22.22 5.67 -4.39
CA LEU A 441 -21.55 4.93 -3.31
C LEU A 441 -20.30 5.65 -2.83
N GLY A 442 -19.49 6.15 -3.77
CA GLY A 442 -18.34 6.97 -3.44
C GLY A 442 -18.72 8.23 -2.68
N MET A 443 -19.76 8.95 -3.13
CA MET A 443 -20.27 10.14 -2.42
C MET A 443 -20.72 9.82 -1.00
N ILE A 444 -21.49 8.76 -0.81
CA ILE A 444 -21.95 8.32 0.53
C ILE A 444 -20.73 8.00 1.40
N CYS A 445 -19.75 7.27 0.85
CA CYS A 445 -18.54 6.91 1.57
C CYS A 445 -17.73 8.13 2.01
N GLY A 446 -17.50 9.08 1.12
CA GLY A 446 -16.78 10.33 1.45
C GLY A 446 -17.47 11.12 2.56
N ILE A 447 -18.81 11.24 2.51
CA ILE A 447 -19.61 11.87 3.57
C ILE A 447 -19.38 11.16 4.92
N LEU A 448 -19.57 9.84 4.93
CA LEU A 448 -19.45 9.03 6.16
C LEU A 448 -18.01 9.07 6.71
N CYS A 449 -17.01 8.93 5.84
CA CYS A 449 -15.62 8.96 6.25
C CYS A 449 -15.26 10.30 6.91
N VAL A 450 -15.63 11.44 6.31
CA VAL A 450 -15.35 12.76 6.90
C VAL A 450 -16.06 12.95 8.24
N ILE A 451 -17.32 12.54 8.35
CA ILE A 451 -18.07 12.60 9.62
C ILE A 451 -17.39 11.72 10.69
N PHE A 452 -16.95 10.52 10.32
CA PHE A 452 -16.30 9.62 11.26
C PHE A 452 -14.88 10.09 11.65
N LEU A 453 -14.15 10.71 10.74
CA LEU A 453 -12.87 11.34 11.05
C LEU A 453 -13.04 12.48 12.07
N GLU A 454 -14.10 13.27 11.97
CA GLU A 454 -14.36 14.37 12.91
C GLU A 454 -14.84 13.90 14.27
N TYR A 455 -15.76 12.90 14.33
CA TYR A 455 -16.44 12.54 15.57
C TYR A 455 -15.98 11.19 16.13
N LEU A 456 -15.87 10.14 15.29
CA LEU A 456 -15.58 8.78 15.75
C LEU A 456 -14.10 8.62 16.12
N SER A 457 -13.19 9.26 15.41
CA SER A 457 -11.76 9.28 15.76
C SER A 457 -11.53 9.85 17.16
N ARG A 458 -12.25 10.93 17.53
CA ARG A 458 -12.18 11.50 18.88
C ARG A 458 -12.73 10.54 19.94
N LEU A 459 -13.79 9.82 19.61
CA LEU A 459 -14.38 8.82 20.50
C LEU A 459 -13.40 7.65 20.73
N PHE A 460 -12.79 7.13 19.68
CA PHE A 460 -11.74 6.10 19.77
C PHE A 460 -10.59 6.54 20.67
N PHE A 461 -10.12 7.77 20.48
CA PHE A 461 -9.08 8.34 21.33
C PHE A 461 -9.48 8.42 22.80
N GLN A 462 -10.74 8.76 23.13
CA GLN A 462 -11.23 8.78 24.50
C GLN A 462 -11.23 7.38 25.14
N PHE A 463 -11.55 6.32 24.37
CA PHE A 463 -11.46 4.94 24.82
C PHE A 463 -10.03 4.39 24.87
N GLY A 464 -9.05 5.20 24.44
CA GLY A 464 -7.62 4.86 24.45
C GLY A 464 -7.21 3.98 23.29
N PHE A 465 -7.98 3.99 22.20
CA PHE A 465 -7.57 3.47 20.92
C PHE A 465 -6.97 4.62 20.08
N GLU A 466 -5.67 4.55 19.85
CA GLU A 466 -4.93 5.56 19.11
C GLU A 466 -4.66 5.06 17.70
N ASP A 467 -5.56 5.38 16.80
CA ASP A 467 -5.49 5.07 15.38
C ASP A 467 -5.02 6.32 14.60
N ILE A 468 -3.71 6.54 14.58
CA ILE A 468 -3.10 7.74 13.97
C ILE A 468 -3.35 7.79 12.47
N TYR A 469 -3.40 6.64 11.83
CA TYR A 469 -3.62 6.50 10.38
C TYR A 469 -5.09 6.31 10.02
N ASN A 470 -5.98 6.38 11.02
CA ASN A 470 -7.43 6.23 10.85
C ASN A 470 -7.85 4.93 10.13
N ILE A 471 -7.11 3.83 10.37
CA ILE A 471 -7.28 2.55 9.66
C ILE A 471 -8.71 2.01 9.76
N LEU A 472 -9.32 2.05 10.97
CA LEU A 472 -10.70 1.60 11.13
C LEU A 472 -11.70 2.46 10.35
N ILE A 473 -11.47 3.78 10.31
CA ILE A 473 -12.39 4.71 9.65
C ILE A 473 -12.21 4.65 8.14
N VAL A 474 -10.98 4.57 7.66
CA VAL A 474 -10.64 4.67 6.24
C VAL A 474 -10.75 3.32 5.54
N HIS A 475 -10.32 2.23 6.20
CA HIS A 475 -10.32 0.88 5.62
C HIS A 475 -11.43 -0.01 6.20
N GLY A 476 -11.57 -0.05 7.53
CA GLY A 476 -12.48 -0.99 8.18
C GLY A 476 -13.95 -0.71 7.86
N ILE A 477 -14.42 0.50 8.09
CA ILE A 477 -15.83 0.86 7.86
C ILE A 477 -16.20 0.82 6.38
N PRO A 478 -15.47 1.46 5.46
CA PRO A 478 -15.77 1.36 4.03
C PRO A 478 -15.68 -0.07 3.50
N GLY A 479 -14.69 -0.86 3.96
CA GLY A 479 -14.55 -2.25 3.58
C GLY A 479 -15.76 -3.10 4.01
N ILE A 480 -16.21 -2.99 5.25
CA ILE A 480 -17.40 -3.68 5.74
C ILE A 480 -18.65 -3.24 4.97
N LEU A 481 -18.82 -1.94 4.73
CA LEU A 481 -19.96 -1.43 3.97
C LEU A 481 -19.95 -1.96 2.54
N GLY A 482 -18.80 -1.92 1.86
CA GLY A 482 -18.62 -2.46 0.51
C GLY A 482 -18.95 -3.96 0.46
N ALA A 483 -18.48 -4.73 1.44
CA ALA A 483 -18.78 -6.14 1.55
C ALA A 483 -20.28 -6.42 1.72
N PHE A 484 -21.02 -5.60 2.50
CA PHE A 484 -22.49 -5.73 2.65
C PHE A 484 -23.27 -5.24 1.42
N ILE A 485 -22.71 -4.32 0.65
CA ILE A 485 -23.35 -3.82 -0.59
C ILE A 485 -23.21 -4.85 -1.73
N THR A 486 -22.13 -5.61 -1.78
CA THR A 486 -21.88 -6.62 -2.83
C THR A 486 -23.03 -7.60 -3.01
N PRO A 487 -23.60 -8.25 -1.98
CA PRO A 487 -24.75 -9.16 -2.15
C PRO A 487 -26.00 -8.48 -2.73
N MET A 488 -26.17 -7.17 -2.52
CA MET A 488 -27.31 -6.44 -3.08
C MET A 488 -27.19 -6.34 -4.62
N PHE A 489 -25.98 -6.03 -5.14
CA PHE A 489 -25.72 -6.02 -6.59
C PHE A 489 -25.80 -7.43 -7.20
N ILE A 490 -25.32 -8.45 -6.50
CA ILE A 490 -25.44 -9.85 -6.96
C ILE A 490 -26.92 -10.26 -7.08
N GLY A 491 -27.75 -9.90 -6.09
CA GLY A 491 -29.19 -10.15 -6.11
C GLY A 491 -29.91 -9.42 -7.26
N ASP A 492 -29.45 -8.23 -7.65
CA ASP A 492 -30.02 -7.46 -8.76
C ASP A 492 -29.58 -7.97 -10.14
N LEU A 493 -28.44 -8.66 -10.23
CA LEU A 493 -27.92 -9.21 -11.48
C LEU A 493 -28.89 -10.16 -12.17
N SER A 494 -29.62 -10.97 -11.40
CA SER A 494 -30.63 -11.90 -11.93
C SER A 494 -31.77 -11.23 -12.67
N ARG A 495 -31.98 -9.95 -12.46
CA ARG A 495 -33.04 -9.18 -13.14
C ARG A 495 -32.57 -8.53 -14.45
N ARG A 496 -31.24 -8.44 -14.65
CA ARG A 496 -30.65 -7.64 -15.71
C ARG A 496 -29.88 -8.44 -16.75
N VAL A 497 -29.46 -9.65 -16.41
CA VAL A 497 -28.63 -10.49 -17.25
C VAL A 497 -29.28 -11.87 -17.36
N ASP A 498 -29.85 -12.16 -18.54
CA ASP A 498 -30.51 -13.46 -18.83
C ASP A 498 -29.50 -14.52 -19.34
N ASP A 499 -28.23 -14.14 -19.57
CA ASP A 499 -27.22 -15.03 -20.12
C ASP A 499 -26.61 -15.91 -19.02
N ILE A 500 -26.85 -17.22 -19.11
CA ILE A 500 -26.37 -18.24 -18.18
C ILE A 500 -24.83 -18.30 -18.18
N ASP A 501 -24.20 -18.18 -19.35
CA ASP A 501 -22.74 -18.26 -19.47
C ASP A 501 -22.08 -17.09 -18.76
N TYR A 502 -22.67 -15.89 -18.81
CA TYR A 502 -22.19 -14.73 -18.10
C TYR A 502 -22.33 -14.89 -16.57
N HIS A 503 -23.43 -15.51 -16.11
CA HIS A 503 -23.59 -15.84 -14.69
C HIS A 503 -22.54 -16.84 -14.21
N LEU A 504 -22.18 -17.83 -15.00
CA LEU A 504 -21.14 -18.81 -14.68
C LEU A 504 -19.77 -18.13 -14.48
N VAL A 505 -19.41 -17.21 -15.38
CA VAL A 505 -18.16 -16.45 -15.27
C VAL A 505 -18.15 -15.56 -14.03
N LEU A 506 -19.25 -14.85 -13.74
CA LEU A 506 -19.37 -14.00 -12.55
C LEU A 506 -19.31 -14.78 -11.24
N LEU A 507 -19.87 -15.97 -11.21
CA LEU A 507 -19.96 -16.81 -10.02
C LEU A 507 -18.83 -17.85 -9.95
N ASN A 508 -17.76 -17.67 -10.71
CA ASN A 508 -16.56 -18.51 -10.69
C ASN A 508 -16.91 -20.01 -10.88
N ASP A 509 -17.59 -20.32 -11.99
CA ASP A 509 -18.05 -21.66 -12.41
C ASP A 509 -19.02 -22.37 -11.45
N MET A 510 -19.58 -21.67 -10.47
CA MET A 510 -20.58 -22.25 -9.59
C MET A 510 -21.99 -21.99 -10.10
N VAL A 511 -22.70 -23.05 -10.41
CA VAL A 511 -24.13 -23.02 -10.75
C VAL A 511 -24.93 -22.79 -9.47
N ARG A 512 -25.02 -21.53 -9.03
CA ARG A 512 -25.84 -21.13 -7.88
C ARG A 512 -26.84 -20.07 -8.31
N ASP A 513 -28.04 -20.14 -7.74
CA ASP A 513 -28.96 -19.03 -7.79
C ASP A 513 -28.36 -17.77 -7.14
N ASN A 514 -28.57 -16.61 -7.74
CA ASN A 514 -28.02 -15.33 -7.28
C ASN A 514 -28.44 -14.98 -5.85
N HIS A 515 -29.65 -15.38 -5.42
CA HIS A 515 -30.09 -15.18 -4.04
C HIS A 515 -29.32 -16.08 -3.05
N ALA A 516 -29.03 -17.32 -3.46
CA ALA A 516 -28.18 -18.21 -2.66
C ALA A 516 -26.75 -17.68 -2.58
N GLN A 517 -26.19 -17.16 -3.70
CA GLN A 517 -24.88 -16.54 -3.71
C GLN A 517 -24.85 -15.28 -2.81
N ALA A 518 -25.86 -14.43 -2.88
CA ALA A 518 -25.97 -13.25 -2.00
C ALA A 518 -26.00 -13.65 -0.51
N GLY A 519 -26.70 -14.73 -0.17
CA GLY A 519 -26.72 -15.27 1.21
C GLY A 519 -25.35 -15.79 1.66
N ILE A 520 -24.62 -16.50 0.79
CA ILE A 520 -23.28 -17.00 1.06
C ILE A 520 -22.29 -15.84 1.19
N GLN A 521 -22.43 -14.79 0.39
CA GLN A 521 -21.64 -13.57 0.46
C GLN A 521 -21.73 -12.95 1.86
N VAL A 522 -22.96 -12.84 2.41
CA VAL A 522 -23.17 -12.37 3.79
C VAL A 522 -22.52 -13.31 4.80
N GLY A 523 -22.63 -14.63 4.60
CA GLY A 523 -21.93 -15.61 5.45
C GLY A 523 -20.41 -15.42 5.45
N GLY A 524 -19.82 -15.16 4.28
CA GLY A 524 -18.39 -14.87 4.11
C GLY A 524 -17.94 -13.64 4.91
N ILE A 525 -18.78 -12.59 4.98
CA ILE A 525 -18.48 -11.40 5.80
C ILE A 525 -18.29 -11.78 7.27
N PHE A 526 -19.23 -12.54 7.85
CA PHE A 526 -19.13 -12.96 9.25
C PHE A 526 -17.96 -13.91 9.51
N ILE A 527 -17.63 -14.79 8.57
CA ILE A 527 -16.46 -15.68 8.65
C ILE A 527 -15.18 -14.86 8.68
N THR A 528 -15.02 -13.92 7.74
CA THR A 528 -13.86 -13.03 7.68
C THR A 528 -13.71 -12.20 8.95
N LEU A 529 -14.80 -11.59 9.44
CA LEU A 529 -14.80 -10.81 10.69
C LEU A 529 -14.39 -11.68 11.89
N ALA A 530 -14.88 -12.93 11.96
CA ALA A 530 -14.54 -13.86 13.03
C ALA A 530 -13.05 -14.27 12.96
N ILE A 531 -12.54 -14.64 11.78
CA ILE A 531 -11.12 -15.01 11.61
C ILE A 531 -10.22 -13.82 11.94
N ALA A 532 -10.51 -12.63 11.42
CA ALA A 532 -9.73 -11.43 11.66
C ALA A 532 -9.73 -11.04 13.15
N PHE A 533 -10.89 -11.00 13.79
CA PHE A 533 -10.99 -10.57 15.18
C PHE A 533 -10.44 -11.59 16.17
N VAL A 534 -10.85 -12.86 16.07
CA VAL A 534 -10.38 -13.93 16.97
C VAL A 534 -8.89 -14.20 16.71
N GLY A 535 -8.48 -14.24 15.44
CA GLY A 535 -7.09 -14.37 15.04
C GLY A 535 -6.25 -13.22 15.59
N GLY A 536 -6.67 -11.98 15.40
CA GLY A 536 -5.98 -10.79 15.92
C GLY A 536 -5.85 -10.79 17.46
N ILE A 537 -6.88 -11.20 18.18
CA ILE A 537 -6.82 -11.39 19.65
C ILE A 537 -5.75 -12.44 20.00
N THR A 538 -5.79 -13.59 19.36
CA THR A 538 -4.85 -14.70 19.60
C THR A 538 -3.40 -14.26 19.30
N VAL A 539 -3.18 -13.65 18.17
CA VAL A 539 -1.86 -13.15 17.73
C VAL A 539 -1.38 -12.01 18.63
N GLY A 540 -2.27 -11.15 19.10
CA GLY A 540 -1.94 -10.14 20.08
C GLY A 540 -1.39 -10.74 21.40
N PHE A 541 -1.90 -11.88 21.85
CA PHE A 541 -1.32 -12.59 22.99
C PHE A 541 0.02 -13.22 22.66
N LEU A 542 0.18 -13.85 21.49
CA LEU A 542 1.47 -14.39 21.03
C LEU A 542 2.53 -13.30 20.97
N THR A 543 2.19 -12.15 20.42
CA THR A 543 3.07 -10.97 20.33
C THR A 543 3.51 -10.47 21.71
N LYS A 544 2.66 -10.55 22.74
CA LYS A 544 3.07 -10.22 24.12
C LYS A 544 4.11 -11.18 24.70
N VAL A 545 4.07 -12.45 24.29
CA VAL A 545 5.03 -13.47 24.75
C VAL A 545 6.38 -13.29 24.06
N ALA A 546 6.39 -12.80 22.82
CA ALA A 546 7.59 -12.45 22.08
C ALA A 546 8.29 -11.25 22.71
N ARG A 547 9.10 -11.49 23.74
CA ARG A 547 9.76 -10.44 24.57
C ARG A 547 11.12 -10.03 24.06
N CYS A 548 11.61 -10.57 22.97
CA CYS A 548 12.86 -10.15 22.35
C CYS A 548 12.72 -8.73 21.81
N GLY A 549 13.46 -7.76 22.37
CA GLY A 549 13.36 -6.36 22.04
C GLY A 549 12.26 -5.63 22.83
N LYS A 550 12.64 -4.84 23.81
CA LYS A 550 11.73 -3.87 24.43
C LYS A 550 11.84 -2.57 23.66
N ILE A 551 10.73 -1.99 23.25
CA ILE A 551 10.69 -0.62 22.79
C ILE A 551 10.88 0.29 24.00
N PHE A 552 11.92 1.11 23.97
CA PHE A 552 12.17 2.14 24.99
C PHE A 552 11.35 3.40 24.71
N SER A 553 11.29 3.79 23.44
CA SER A 553 10.55 4.94 22.96
C SER A 553 9.61 4.54 21.82
N TYR A 554 8.34 4.92 21.88
CA TYR A 554 7.40 4.72 20.76
C TYR A 554 7.66 5.80 19.71
N TYR A 555 7.52 5.45 18.42
CA TYR A 555 7.63 6.36 17.29
C TYR A 555 8.98 7.11 17.22
N ASP A 556 10.09 6.44 17.53
CA ASP A 556 11.43 7.04 17.55
C ASP A 556 12.38 6.32 16.59
N ASP A 557 12.70 6.99 15.47
CA ASP A 557 13.64 6.47 14.47
C ASP A 557 15.05 6.27 15.06
N ASN A 558 15.46 7.09 16.03
CA ASN A 558 16.79 7.00 16.65
C ASN A 558 17.00 5.71 17.46
N GLU A 559 15.91 5.01 17.83
CA GLU A 559 16.02 3.70 18.49
C GLU A 559 16.50 2.61 17.53
N PHE A 560 16.27 2.80 16.21
CA PHE A 560 16.45 1.76 15.20
C PHE A 560 17.49 2.12 14.12
N PHE A 561 17.77 3.40 13.90
CA PHE A 561 18.66 3.88 12.85
C PHE A 561 19.83 4.67 13.43
N SER A 562 21.04 4.42 12.92
CA SER A 562 22.29 5.01 13.42
C SER A 562 22.55 6.45 12.95
N GLU A 563 21.87 6.94 11.93
CA GLU A 563 22.21 8.22 11.27
C GLU A 563 21.68 9.48 11.97
N GLY A 564 20.70 9.34 12.88
CA GLY A 564 20.12 10.50 13.59
C GLY A 564 21.03 11.17 14.63
N MET A 565 22.14 10.54 15.03
CA MET A 565 23.00 11.05 16.10
C MET A 565 24.16 11.94 15.63
N ASN A 566 24.51 11.92 14.34
CA ASN A 566 25.71 12.62 13.84
C ASN A 566 25.47 14.10 13.51
N GLU A 567 24.26 14.53 13.20
CA GLU A 567 23.98 15.92 12.83
C GLU A 567 23.92 16.88 14.02
N VAL A 568 23.50 16.42 15.20
CA VAL A 568 23.40 17.28 16.41
C VAL A 568 24.77 17.55 17.01
N THR A 569 25.75 16.65 16.82
CA THR A 569 27.10 16.80 17.41
C THR A 569 27.99 17.71 16.60
N ILE A 570 27.82 17.83 15.30
CA ILE A 570 28.64 18.66 14.42
C ILE A 570 28.27 20.14 14.53
N ASN A 571 26.98 20.48 14.68
CA ASN A 571 26.57 21.89 14.79
C ASN A 571 26.92 22.55 16.11
N ASN A 572 27.03 21.81 17.23
CA ASN A 572 27.45 22.37 18.51
C ASN A 572 28.96 22.58 18.62
N ASN A 573 29.76 21.90 17.77
CA ASN A 573 31.23 22.08 17.79
C ASN A 573 31.72 23.19 16.85
N VAL A 574 30.96 23.56 15.82
CA VAL A 574 31.33 24.64 14.89
C VAL A 574 31.09 26.01 15.53
N THR A 575 30.10 26.16 16.41
CA THR A 575 29.85 27.43 17.14
C THR A 575 30.83 27.71 18.25
N ASN A 576 31.56 26.70 18.76
CA ASN A 576 32.57 26.89 19.82
C ASN A 576 34.02 27.04 19.28
N LEU A 577 34.25 26.88 17.98
CA LEU A 577 35.58 27.03 17.35
C LEU A 577 35.82 28.42 16.73
N GLU A 578 34.77 29.24 16.58
CA GLU A 578 34.92 30.61 16.04
C GLU A 578 35.16 31.69 17.09
N ASP A 579 34.99 31.40 18.39
CA ASP A 579 35.17 32.40 19.46
C ASP A 579 36.58 32.45 20.09
N ASP A 580 37.52 31.54 19.75
CA ASP A 580 38.86 31.48 20.36
C ASP A 580 39.98 32.12 19.51
N ASN A 581 39.68 32.80 18.41
CA ASN A 581 40.68 33.52 17.61
C ASN A 581 40.40 35.03 17.50
N GLN A 582 40.38 35.77 18.64
CA GLN A 582 40.65 37.19 18.60
C GLN A 582 42.08 37.48 19.17
N PRO A 583 42.98 38.12 18.42
CA PRO A 583 44.28 38.50 18.94
C PRO A 583 44.13 39.69 19.91
N SER A 584 44.62 39.47 21.13
CA SER A 584 44.83 40.54 22.12
C SER A 584 45.79 41.58 21.58
N PHE A 585 45.32 42.76 21.18
CA PHE A 585 46.18 43.94 21.07
C PHE A 585 46.12 44.74 22.38
N ILE A 586 47.27 44.77 23.03
CA ILE A 586 47.65 45.64 24.14
C ILE A 586 47.71 47.08 23.63
N LYS A 587 46.96 47.99 24.21
CA LYS A 587 47.42 49.25 24.78
C LYS A 587 46.39 49.88 25.72
#